data_8d144ee10a0ce55142b8d3b58669e5fc
#
_entry.id   8d144ee10a0ce55142b8d3b58669e5fc
#
_cell.length_a   1.000
_cell.length_b   1.000
_cell.length_c   1.000
_cell.angle_alpha   90.00
_cell.angle_beta   90.00
_cell.angle_gamma   90.00
#
_symmetry.space_group_name_H-M   'P 1'
#
loop_
_entity.id
_entity.type
_entity.pdbx_description
1 polymer ?
#
loop_
_entity_poly.entity_id
_entity_poly.type
_entity_poly.pdbx_seq_one_letter_code
_entity_poly.pdbx_strand_id
1 'polypeptide(L)'
;MKKISTSIIRLIVGVVFIISGFVKLVDPIGFSFKLEEYFEPPVLDMPFFIPYAYPIAIFVVAFELILGVLLLLGYLRNFTLLSLLGLTIFFGFLTFYSAYFNKVTDCGCFGDALKFTPWGSFTKDMILLTLALLLWVAREHIKPIFTSKISASILSLTLLGCTILVA
;
A
#
# COMPACT_ATOMS: atom_id res chain seq x y z
N MET A 1 -14.22 -7.62 -19.24
CA MET A 1 -14.41 -8.30 -17.93
C MET A 1 -15.86 -8.17 -17.49
N LYS A 2 -16.45 -9.20 -16.88
CA LYS A 2 -17.82 -9.14 -16.34
C LYS A 2 -17.81 -8.27 -15.07
N LYS A 3 -18.88 -7.50 -14.85
CA LYS A 3 -19.04 -6.59 -13.70
C LYS A 3 -18.78 -7.24 -12.33
N ILE A 4 -19.17 -8.51 -12.20
CA ILE A 4 -18.96 -9.33 -11.00
C ILE A 4 -17.46 -9.56 -10.73
N SER A 5 -16.69 -9.92 -11.76
CA SER A 5 -15.24 -10.15 -11.66
C SER A 5 -14.50 -8.88 -11.19
N THR A 6 -14.86 -7.71 -11.73
CA THR A 6 -14.29 -6.43 -11.30
C THR A 6 -14.58 -6.13 -9.82
N SER A 7 -15.82 -6.43 -9.36
CA SER A 7 -16.17 -6.20 -7.95
C SER A 7 -15.43 -7.13 -7.00
N ILE A 8 -15.19 -8.38 -7.36
CA ILE A 8 -14.42 -9.34 -6.56
C ILE A 8 -12.97 -8.90 -6.47
N ILE A 9 -12.33 -8.57 -7.60
CA ILE A 9 -10.93 -8.10 -7.62
C ILE A 9 -10.80 -6.82 -6.79
N ARG A 10 -11.72 -5.88 -6.93
CA ARG A 10 -11.77 -4.65 -6.14
C ARG A 10 -11.83 -4.92 -4.64
N LEU A 11 -12.67 -5.87 -4.21
CA LEU A 11 -12.79 -6.27 -2.81
C LEU A 11 -11.48 -6.87 -2.30
N ILE A 12 -10.90 -7.81 -3.03
CA ILE A 12 -9.64 -8.47 -2.65
C ILE A 12 -8.52 -7.44 -2.51
N VAL A 13 -8.28 -6.62 -3.54
CA VAL A 13 -7.20 -5.62 -3.52
C VAL A 13 -7.44 -4.59 -2.42
N GLY A 14 -8.65 -4.07 -2.26
CA GLY A 14 -8.97 -3.09 -1.24
C GLY A 14 -8.76 -3.62 0.18
N VAL A 15 -9.21 -4.86 0.46
CA VAL A 15 -9.02 -5.49 1.78
C VAL A 15 -7.55 -5.75 2.05
N VAL A 16 -6.78 -6.25 1.08
CA VAL A 16 -5.33 -6.47 1.24
C VAL A 16 -4.61 -5.17 1.57
N PHE A 17 -4.93 -4.07 0.88
CA PHE A 17 -4.33 -2.75 1.14
C PHE A 17 -4.71 -2.22 2.53
N ILE A 18 -5.96 -2.39 2.96
CA ILE A 18 -6.38 -1.98 4.31
C ILE A 18 -5.64 -2.79 5.38
N ILE A 19 -5.58 -4.11 5.25
CA ILE A 19 -4.90 -4.96 6.23
C ILE A 19 -3.41 -4.63 6.26
N SER A 20 -2.75 -4.52 5.10
CA SER A 20 -1.34 -4.20 4.98
C SER A 20 -1.01 -2.83 5.58
N GLY A 21 -1.80 -1.81 5.26
CA GLY A 21 -1.65 -0.47 5.83
C GLY A 21 -1.92 -0.44 7.34
N PHE A 22 -2.97 -1.12 7.81
CA PHE A 22 -3.31 -1.17 9.23
C PHE A 22 -2.22 -1.82 10.09
N VAL A 23 -1.70 -2.98 9.65
CA VAL A 23 -0.63 -3.69 10.39
C VAL A 23 0.62 -2.83 10.53
N LYS A 24 1.03 -2.14 9.45
CA LYS A 24 2.16 -1.20 9.49
C LYS A 24 1.87 0.06 10.32
N LEU A 25 0.60 0.50 10.37
CA LEU A 25 0.20 1.67 11.14
C LEU A 25 0.23 1.39 12.66
N VAL A 26 0.04 0.14 13.06
CA VAL A 26 0.18 -0.30 14.46
C VAL A 26 1.65 -0.29 14.91
N ASP A 27 2.59 -0.56 13.99
CA ASP A 27 4.03 -0.46 14.24
C ASP A 27 4.73 0.36 13.14
N PRO A 28 4.55 1.69 13.13
CA PRO A 28 5.19 2.55 12.15
C PRO A 28 6.70 2.66 12.34
N ILE A 29 7.19 2.42 13.56
CA ILE A 29 8.62 2.44 13.90
C ILE A 29 9.33 1.26 13.23
N GLY A 30 8.78 0.05 13.35
CA GLY A 30 9.33 -1.13 12.68
C GLY A 30 9.42 -0.95 11.17
N PHE A 31 8.39 -0.34 10.56
CA PHE A 31 8.43 -0.03 9.12
C PHE A 31 9.42 1.08 8.78
N SER A 32 9.62 2.09 9.65
CA SER A 32 10.61 3.15 9.42
C SER A 32 12.05 2.61 9.40
N PHE A 33 12.39 1.67 10.29
CA PHE A 33 13.69 0.99 10.29
C PHE A 33 13.95 0.24 8.97
N LYS A 34 12.90 -0.37 8.40
CA LYS A 34 13.04 -0.99 7.07
C LYS A 34 13.30 0.04 5.97
N LEU A 35 12.66 1.20 6.02
CA LEU A 35 12.96 2.29 5.08
C LEU A 35 14.38 2.83 5.26
N GLU A 36 14.86 2.97 6.49
CA GLU A 36 16.25 3.36 6.76
C GLU A 36 17.23 2.37 6.11
N GLU A 37 17.01 1.06 6.34
CA GLU A 37 17.80 -0.01 5.72
C GLU A 37 17.81 0.07 4.19
N TYR A 38 16.67 0.46 3.57
CA TYR A 38 16.62 0.71 2.12
C TYR A 38 17.38 1.97 1.70
N PHE A 39 17.44 3.01 2.53
CA PHE A 39 18.16 4.26 2.21
C PHE A 39 19.66 4.20 2.47
N GLU A 40 20.14 3.22 3.24
CA GLU A 40 21.56 3.06 3.53
C GLU A 40 22.40 2.72 2.29
N PRO A 41 23.74 3.09 2.31
CA PRO A 41 24.69 2.66 1.30
C PRO A 41 24.86 1.17 1.32
N PRO A 42 24.62 0.29 0.81
CA PRO A 42 24.71 -0.65 -0.25
C PRO A 42 23.38 -0.95 -0.95
N VAL A 43 22.28 -0.29 -0.54
CA VAL A 43 20.96 -0.52 -1.15
C VAL A 43 20.65 0.59 -2.16
N LEU A 44 20.05 1.69 -1.73
CA LEU A 44 19.70 2.80 -2.63
C LEU A 44 20.73 3.94 -2.58
N ASP A 45 21.63 3.93 -1.60
CA ASP A 45 22.64 4.96 -1.36
C ASP A 45 22.06 6.40 -1.34
N MET A 46 21.00 6.56 -0.56
CA MET A 46 20.30 7.83 -0.37
C MET A 46 20.30 8.27 1.11
N PRO A 47 21.49 8.54 1.72
CA PRO A 47 21.58 8.84 3.16
C PRO A 47 20.82 10.11 3.56
N PHE A 48 20.54 11.00 2.61
CA PHE A 48 19.74 12.20 2.82
C PHE A 48 18.32 11.90 3.34
N PHE A 49 17.73 10.75 2.97
CA PHE A 49 16.39 10.38 3.39
C PHE A 49 16.33 9.65 4.73
N ILE A 50 17.45 9.20 5.28
CA ILE A 50 17.49 8.49 6.57
C ILE A 50 16.82 9.29 7.70
N PRO A 51 17.10 10.61 7.90
CA PRO A 51 16.43 11.39 8.95
C PRO A 51 14.92 11.55 8.75
N TYR A 52 14.45 11.32 7.52
CA TYR A 52 13.04 11.45 7.15
C TYR A 52 12.33 10.09 7.04
N ALA A 53 13.00 8.98 7.33
CA ALA A 53 12.43 7.64 7.17
C ALA A 53 11.14 7.46 7.99
N TYR A 54 11.10 7.93 9.23
CA TYR A 54 9.91 7.85 10.08
C TYR A 54 8.70 8.65 9.54
N PRO A 55 8.80 9.96 9.24
CA PRO A 55 7.67 10.68 8.64
C PRO A 55 7.27 10.13 7.26
N ILE A 56 8.22 9.65 6.46
CA ILE A 56 7.90 8.98 5.18
C ILE A 56 7.13 7.67 5.43
N ALA A 57 7.56 6.88 6.43
CA ALA A 57 6.86 5.66 6.81
C ALA A 57 5.40 5.92 7.15
N ILE A 58 5.14 6.88 8.05
CA ILE A 58 3.78 7.27 8.45
C ILE A 58 2.94 7.70 7.24
N PHE A 59 3.51 8.56 6.37
CA PHE A 59 2.82 9.03 5.18
C PHE A 59 2.46 7.88 4.24
N VAL A 60 3.41 7.00 3.92
CA VAL A 60 3.21 5.86 3.01
C VAL A 60 2.15 4.90 3.56
N VAL A 61 2.22 4.57 4.85
CA VAL A 61 1.30 3.63 5.50
C VAL A 61 -0.12 4.20 5.58
N ALA A 62 -0.27 5.47 5.99
CA ALA A 62 -1.57 6.13 6.00
C ALA A 62 -2.16 6.22 4.58
N PHE A 63 -1.32 6.56 3.60
CA PHE A 63 -1.72 6.63 2.20
C PHE A 63 -2.17 5.27 1.66
N GLU A 64 -1.45 4.19 1.99
CA GLU A 64 -1.81 2.81 1.63
C GLU A 64 -3.21 2.44 2.17
N LEU A 65 -3.46 2.70 3.45
CA LEU A 65 -4.75 2.42 4.08
C LEU A 65 -5.88 3.25 3.45
N ILE A 66 -5.64 4.53 3.20
CA ILE A 66 -6.60 5.43 2.55
C ILE A 66 -6.93 4.94 1.15
N LEU A 67 -5.94 4.53 0.36
CA LEU A 67 -6.17 4.00 -1.00
C LEU A 67 -7.02 2.73 -0.98
N GLY A 68 -6.81 1.85 -0.01
CA GLY A 68 -7.65 0.67 0.19
C GLY A 68 -9.11 1.04 0.45
N VAL A 69 -9.36 2.00 1.33
CA VAL A 69 -10.71 2.52 1.64
C VAL A 69 -11.33 3.19 0.41
N LEU A 70 -10.60 4.08 -0.25
CA LEU A 70 -11.07 4.76 -1.47
C LEU A 70 -11.42 3.78 -2.58
N LEU A 71 -10.62 2.73 -2.74
CA LEU A 71 -10.89 1.67 -3.71
C LEU A 71 -12.20 0.95 -3.36
N LEU A 72 -12.42 0.56 -2.09
CA LEU A 72 -13.67 -0.09 -1.68
C LEU A 72 -14.89 0.82 -1.82
N LEU A 73 -14.75 2.11 -1.57
CA LEU A 73 -15.83 3.08 -1.78
C LEU A 73 -16.09 3.36 -3.27
N GLY A 74 -15.10 3.14 -4.14
CA GLY A 74 -15.13 3.51 -5.57
C GLY A 74 -15.11 5.02 -5.79
N TYR A 75 -14.61 5.76 -4.79
CA TYR A 75 -14.50 7.21 -4.83
C TYR A 75 -13.19 7.63 -5.49
N LEU A 76 -13.21 8.72 -6.27
CA LEU A 76 -12.05 9.23 -7.01
C LEU A 76 -11.30 8.14 -7.82
N ARG A 77 -12.05 7.27 -8.48
CA ARG A 77 -11.55 6.01 -9.09
C ARG A 77 -10.24 6.14 -9.87
N ASN A 78 -10.08 7.19 -10.69
CA ASN A 78 -8.88 7.36 -11.52
C ASN A 78 -7.66 7.71 -10.66
N PHE A 79 -7.81 8.62 -9.69
CA PHE A 79 -6.76 8.96 -8.73
C PHE A 79 -6.38 7.75 -7.89
N THR A 80 -7.38 7.06 -7.31
CA THR A 80 -7.17 5.89 -6.47
C THR A 80 -6.42 4.78 -7.21
N LEU A 81 -6.82 4.44 -8.42
CA LEU A 81 -6.18 3.39 -9.21
C LEU A 81 -4.77 3.78 -9.65
N LEU A 82 -4.55 5.04 -10.07
CA LEU A 82 -3.23 5.51 -10.46
C LEU A 82 -2.26 5.49 -9.29
N SER A 83 -2.69 6.02 -8.14
CA SER A 83 -1.89 6.03 -6.90
C SER A 83 -1.61 4.61 -6.41
N LEU A 84 -2.59 3.71 -6.50
CA LEU A 84 -2.46 2.31 -6.13
C LEU A 84 -1.45 1.59 -7.03
N LEU A 85 -1.49 1.82 -8.35
CA LEU A 85 -0.48 1.31 -9.28
C LEU A 85 0.91 1.84 -8.93
N GLY A 86 1.05 3.15 -8.72
CA GLY A 86 2.32 3.77 -8.35
C GLY A 86 2.89 3.18 -7.06
N LEU A 87 2.06 3.02 -6.02
CA LEU A 87 2.47 2.46 -4.74
C LEU A 87 2.85 0.97 -4.87
N THR A 88 2.10 0.19 -5.65
CA THR A 88 2.41 -1.23 -5.88
C THR A 88 3.70 -1.40 -6.68
N ILE A 89 3.96 -0.53 -7.66
CA ILE A 89 5.23 -0.52 -8.41
C ILE A 89 6.39 -0.17 -7.46
N PHE A 90 6.21 0.82 -6.60
CA PHE A 90 7.21 1.22 -5.62
C PHE A 90 7.56 0.07 -4.67
N PHE A 91 6.57 -0.57 -4.05
CA PHE A 91 6.83 -1.73 -3.19
C PHE A 91 7.39 -2.93 -3.97
N GLY A 92 6.89 -3.19 -5.17
CA GLY A 92 7.41 -4.24 -6.03
C GLY A 92 8.88 -4.03 -6.39
N PHE A 93 9.31 -2.78 -6.61
CA PHE A 93 10.72 -2.45 -6.81
C PHE A 93 11.55 -2.73 -5.56
N LEU A 94 11.10 -2.30 -4.37
CA LEU A 94 11.80 -2.54 -3.11
C LEU A 94 11.92 -4.04 -2.80
N THR A 95 10.84 -4.80 -2.96
CA THR A 95 10.82 -6.25 -2.71
C THR A 95 11.64 -7.02 -3.74
N PHE A 96 11.66 -6.61 -5.00
CA PHE A 96 12.55 -7.16 -6.02
C PHE A 96 14.01 -6.93 -5.65
N TYR A 97 14.36 -5.70 -5.29
CA TYR A 97 15.71 -5.36 -4.90
C TYR A 97 16.17 -6.18 -3.69
N SER A 98 15.32 -6.28 -2.67
CA SER A 98 15.56 -7.13 -1.49
C SER A 98 15.78 -8.59 -1.87
N ALA A 99 14.93 -9.15 -2.74
CA ALA A 99 15.01 -10.55 -3.15
C ALA A 99 16.25 -10.86 -4.01
N TYR A 100 16.63 -9.93 -4.89
CA TYR A 100 17.73 -10.13 -5.83
C TYR A 100 19.10 -9.95 -5.17
N PHE A 101 19.24 -8.93 -4.34
CA PHE A 101 20.53 -8.59 -3.71
C PHE A 101 20.71 -9.20 -2.32
N ASN A 102 19.69 -9.84 -1.76
CA ASN A 102 19.69 -10.43 -0.39
C ASN A 102 20.14 -9.43 0.70
N LYS A 103 19.80 -8.14 0.55
CA LYS A 103 20.24 -7.07 1.44
C LYS A 103 19.29 -6.82 2.60
N VAL A 104 17.98 -6.85 2.34
CA VAL A 104 16.92 -6.67 3.33
C VAL A 104 16.16 -7.99 3.44
N THR A 105 16.23 -8.66 4.58
CA THR A 105 15.67 -10.01 4.75
C THR A 105 14.14 -10.03 4.81
N ASP A 106 13.53 -8.91 5.25
CA ASP A 106 12.08 -8.76 5.36
C ASP A 106 11.63 -7.42 4.75
N CYS A 107 10.65 -7.45 3.85
CA CYS A 107 10.17 -6.22 3.21
C CYS A 107 9.33 -5.31 4.14
N GLY A 108 8.97 -5.80 5.34
CA GLY A 108 8.08 -5.07 6.26
C GLY A 108 6.65 -4.86 5.73
N CYS A 109 6.26 -5.53 4.63
CA CYS A 109 4.98 -5.32 3.97
C CYS A 109 3.76 -5.63 4.84
N PHE A 110 3.89 -6.51 5.81
CA PHE A 110 2.90 -6.83 6.84
C PHE A 110 3.47 -6.67 8.26
N GLY A 111 4.44 -5.75 8.43
CA GLY A 111 5.15 -5.59 9.71
C GLY A 111 5.77 -6.92 10.18
N ASP A 112 5.90 -7.10 11.47
CA ASP A 112 6.37 -8.35 12.07
C ASP A 112 5.29 -9.45 12.18
N ALA A 113 4.05 -9.13 11.82
CA ALA A 113 2.92 -10.07 11.95
C ALA A 113 3.03 -11.27 10.99
N LEU A 114 3.57 -11.05 9.79
CA LEU A 114 3.77 -12.11 8.79
C LEU A 114 5.13 -11.92 8.11
N LYS A 115 6.09 -12.76 8.48
CA LYS A 115 7.41 -12.79 7.86
C LYS A 115 7.35 -13.58 6.56
N PHE A 116 7.40 -12.87 5.45
CA PHE A 116 7.52 -13.49 4.13
C PHE A 116 8.99 -13.56 3.72
N THR A 117 9.34 -14.63 3.00
CA THR A 117 10.63 -14.63 2.28
C THR A 117 10.67 -13.48 1.27
N PRO A 118 11.83 -12.91 0.94
CA PRO A 118 11.93 -11.80 -0.02
C PRO A 118 11.24 -12.11 -1.35
N TRP A 119 11.41 -13.32 -1.88
CA TRP A 119 10.73 -13.77 -3.09
C TRP A 119 9.21 -13.93 -2.93
N GLY A 120 8.76 -14.35 -1.74
CA GLY A 120 7.32 -14.41 -1.42
C GLY A 120 6.67 -13.03 -1.42
N SER A 121 7.36 -12.04 -0.86
CA SER A 121 6.92 -10.64 -0.86
C SER A 121 6.85 -10.07 -2.28
N PHE A 122 7.88 -10.29 -3.09
CA PHE A 122 7.89 -9.88 -4.48
C PHE A 122 6.75 -10.52 -5.29
N THR A 123 6.53 -11.83 -5.12
CA THR A 123 5.44 -12.54 -5.81
C THR A 123 4.08 -11.96 -5.44
N LYS A 124 3.85 -11.68 -4.16
CA LYS A 124 2.64 -11.02 -3.68
C LYS A 124 2.43 -9.66 -4.37
N ASP A 125 3.49 -8.84 -4.45
CA ASP A 125 3.40 -7.51 -5.07
C ASP A 125 3.15 -7.59 -6.58
N MET A 126 3.71 -8.59 -7.27
CA MET A 126 3.42 -8.84 -8.68
C MET A 126 1.98 -9.29 -8.92
N ILE A 127 1.41 -10.11 -8.03
CA ILE A 127 -0.01 -10.46 -8.08
C ILE A 127 -0.87 -9.22 -7.88
N LEU A 128 -0.57 -8.40 -6.86
CA LEU A 128 -1.30 -7.15 -6.61
C LEU A 128 -1.20 -6.18 -7.77
N LEU A 129 -0.02 -6.03 -8.38
CA LEU A 129 0.18 -5.20 -9.56
C LEU A 129 -0.68 -5.67 -10.73
N THR A 130 -0.71 -6.99 -10.99
CA THR A 130 -1.55 -7.57 -12.04
C THR A 130 -3.04 -7.29 -11.79
N LEU A 131 -3.49 -7.49 -10.56
CA LEU A 131 -4.89 -7.21 -10.18
C LEU A 131 -5.22 -5.71 -10.31
N ALA A 132 -4.30 -4.83 -9.92
CA ALA A 132 -4.45 -3.38 -10.06
C ALA A 132 -4.52 -2.95 -11.53
N LEU A 133 -3.71 -3.53 -12.41
CA LEU A 133 -3.77 -3.31 -13.86
C LEU A 133 -5.11 -3.78 -14.45
N LEU A 134 -5.61 -4.94 -14.02
CA LEU A 134 -6.93 -5.42 -14.43
C LEU A 134 -8.05 -4.47 -13.99
N LEU A 135 -7.96 -3.90 -12.78
CA LEU A 135 -8.90 -2.88 -12.30
C LEU A 135 -8.78 -1.58 -13.10
N TRP A 136 -7.56 -1.19 -13.50
CA TRP A 136 -7.34 -0.02 -14.33
C TRP A 136 -8.01 -0.15 -15.70
N VAL A 137 -7.87 -1.30 -16.35
CA VAL A 137 -8.53 -1.59 -17.63
C VAL A 137 -10.06 -1.62 -17.47
N ALA A 138 -10.55 -2.16 -16.35
CA ALA A 138 -11.96 -2.29 -16.05
C ALA A 138 -12.56 -1.10 -15.28
N ARG A 139 -11.84 0.02 -15.17
CA ARG A 139 -12.20 1.17 -14.32
C ARG A 139 -13.61 1.73 -14.54
N GLU A 140 -14.14 1.63 -15.74
CA GLU A 140 -15.50 2.10 -16.08
C GLU A 140 -16.60 1.31 -15.35
N HIS A 141 -16.31 0.07 -14.95
CA HIS A 141 -17.22 -0.77 -14.18
C HIS A 141 -17.19 -0.47 -12.68
N ILE A 142 -16.21 0.31 -12.21
CA ILE A 142 -16.09 0.73 -10.80
C ILE A 142 -17.02 1.91 -10.58
N LYS A 143 -18.13 1.65 -9.91
CA LYS A 143 -19.10 2.69 -9.53
C LYS A 143 -18.93 3.02 -8.04
N PRO A 144 -19.13 4.29 -7.64
CA PRO A 144 -19.17 4.66 -6.22
C PRO A 144 -20.37 3.95 -5.55
N ILE A 145 -20.13 3.44 -4.34
CA ILE A 145 -21.18 2.77 -3.54
C ILE A 145 -22.03 3.81 -2.82
N PHE A 146 -21.42 4.89 -2.37
CA PHE A 146 -22.07 5.95 -1.60
C PHE A 146 -22.02 7.29 -2.32
N THR A 147 -22.84 8.22 -1.85
CA THR A 147 -22.78 9.62 -2.31
C THR A 147 -21.43 10.24 -1.94
N SER A 148 -21.01 11.26 -2.70
CA SER A 148 -19.72 11.94 -2.46
C SER A 148 -19.58 12.46 -1.02
N LYS A 149 -20.65 12.95 -0.38
CA LYS A 149 -20.63 13.42 0.99
C LYS A 149 -20.33 12.31 2.00
N ILE A 150 -20.96 11.15 1.86
CA ILE A 150 -20.74 9.98 2.74
C ILE A 150 -19.31 9.46 2.55
N SER A 151 -18.85 9.35 1.32
CA SER A 151 -17.47 8.92 1.01
C SER A 151 -16.43 9.86 1.60
N ALA A 152 -16.65 11.17 1.54
CA ALA A 152 -15.78 12.17 2.15
C ALA A 152 -15.78 12.07 3.70
N SER A 153 -16.94 11.82 4.31
CA SER A 153 -17.03 11.62 5.77
C SER A 153 -16.29 10.36 6.23
N ILE A 154 -16.40 9.25 5.49
CA ILE A 154 -15.66 8.02 5.80
C ILE A 154 -14.15 8.28 5.66
N LEU A 155 -13.72 9.00 4.62
CA LEU A 155 -12.32 9.35 4.42
C LEU A 155 -11.78 10.22 5.56
N SER A 156 -12.53 11.23 5.99
CA SER A 156 -12.12 12.08 7.12
C SER A 156 -12.02 11.29 8.43
N LEU A 157 -12.94 10.35 8.66
CA LEU A 157 -12.89 9.47 9.82
C LEU A 157 -11.68 8.52 9.77
N THR A 158 -11.34 8.00 8.59
CA THR A 158 -10.16 7.16 8.39
C THR A 158 -8.88 7.96 8.67
N LEU A 159 -8.78 9.19 8.19
CA LEU A 159 -7.66 10.08 8.47
C LEU A 159 -7.50 10.37 9.97
N LEU A 160 -8.61 10.68 10.67
CA LEU A 160 -8.61 10.85 12.12
C LEU A 160 -8.16 9.57 12.84
N GLY A 161 -8.63 8.42 12.40
CA GLY A 161 -8.18 7.12 12.95
C GLY A 161 -6.67 6.92 12.76
N CYS A 162 -6.12 7.23 11.59
CA CYS A 162 -4.68 7.16 11.34
C CYS A 162 -3.89 8.09 12.26
N THR A 163 -4.35 9.33 12.45
CA THR A 163 -3.65 10.28 13.33
C THR A 163 -3.67 9.86 14.80
N ILE A 164 -4.79 9.27 15.27
CA ILE A 164 -4.91 8.77 16.65
C ILE A 164 -4.00 7.55 16.89
N LEU A 165 -3.83 6.68 15.89
CA LEU A 165 -2.99 5.48 16.01
C LEU A 165 -1.49 5.80 15.98
N VAL A 166 -1.10 6.93 15.39
CA VAL A 166 0.31 7.35 15.27
C VAL A 166 0.72 8.31 16.39
N ALA A 167 -0.24 8.97 17.07
CA ALA A 167 0.01 9.91 18.17
C ALA A 167 0.36 9.18 19.47
#